data_6057672e8d9b60cac99c2fdedc0b2770
#
_entry.id   6057672e8d9b60cac99c2fdedc0b2770
#
_cell.length_a   1.000
_cell.length_b   1.000
_cell.length_c   1.000
_cell.angle_alpha   90.00
_cell.angle_beta   90.00
_cell.angle_gamma   90.00
#
_symmetry.space_group_name_H-M   'P 1'
#
loop_
_entity.id
_entity.type
_entity.pdbx_description
1 polymer ?
#
loop_
_entity_poly.entity_id
_entity_poly.type
_entity_poly.pdbx_seq_one_letter_code
_entity_poly.pdbx_strand_id
1 'polypeptide(L)'
;MNMEINPSEYKILIVDDVMSNVLLLKVLLTNEKFNIVTASNGNQALDQVKKENPDLILLDVMMPDMSGFEVSQKLKADPEAAHIPIIFLTALNSTADIVKGFQVGGNDFISKPFNKEELIIRVSHQISLVAAKRIIEAKTEELKKTIIGRDKLYSVIAHDLRSPMGSIKMVLNMLILSLPKEKIGEDMYELLTMANQTTEDVFSLLDNLLKWTKSQIGKLKVVYQDIDMVEVVEGVGEIFAMVAGLKNIRLRIESPECQAVHADIDMIKTVIRNLISNAIKFSNEGSEVLIKVEESDGMSVVSVKDSGCGIDEESQKKLLHTDTPVSYTHLRAHETCADL
;
A
#
# COMPACT_ATOMS: atom_id res chain seq x y z
N MET A 1 -20.61 -7.44 -17.80
CA MET A 1 -21.48 -7.14 -16.65
C MET A 1 -22.06 -5.76 -16.91
N ASN A 2 -23.28 -5.68 -17.45
CA ASN A 2 -23.94 -4.38 -17.67
C ASN A 2 -24.27 -3.81 -16.30
N MET A 3 -23.68 -2.65 -15.99
CA MET A 3 -23.97 -1.89 -14.79
C MET A 3 -25.38 -1.32 -14.99
N GLU A 4 -26.37 -1.80 -14.27
CA GLU A 4 -27.71 -1.19 -14.27
C GLU A 4 -27.60 0.16 -13.54
N ILE A 5 -27.52 1.23 -14.33
CA ILE A 5 -27.50 2.60 -13.83
C ILE A 5 -28.93 3.04 -13.69
N ASN A 6 -29.30 3.51 -12.50
CA ASN A 6 -30.61 4.15 -12.30
C ASN A 6 -30.52 5.62 -12.70
N PRO A 7 -31.07 6.06 -13.85
CA PRO A 7 -30.90 7.43 -14.32
C PRO A 7 -31.47 8.49 -13.37
N SER A 8 -32.46 8.13 -12.55
CA SER A 8 -33.09 9.07 -11.60
C SER A 8 -32.16 9.54 -10.47
N GLU A 9 -31.01 8.88 -10.28
CA GLU A 9 -30.01 9.29 -9.30
C GLU A 9 -29.03 10.35 -9.83
N TYR A 10 -29.10 10.63 -11.16
CA TYR A 10 -28.17 11.54 -11.81
C TYR A 10 -28.88 12.83 -12.26
N LYS A 11 -28.24 13.95 -11.99
CA LYS A 11 -28.72 15.29 -12.28
C LYS A 11 -27.93 15.87 -13.46
N ILE A 12 -28.66 16.30 -14.49
CA ILE A 12 -28.08 16.91 -15.71
C ILE A 12 -28.47 18.37 -15.75
N LEU A 13 -27.49 19.28 -15.88
CA LEU A 13 -27.70 20.68 -16.11
C LEU A 13 -27.68 20.96 -17.62
N ILE A 14 -28.76 21.52 -18.14
CA ILE A 14 -28.89 21.99 -19.53
C ILE A 14 -28.72 23.50 -19.55
N VAL A 15 -27.77 23.97 -20.34
CA VAL A 15 -27.47 25.41 -20.50
C VAL A 15 -27.56 25.76 -21.97
N ASP A 16 -28.56 26.54 -22.33
CA ASP A 16 -28.78 27.05 -23.70
C ASP A 16 -29.64 28.34 -23.62
N ASP A 17 -29.32 29.37 -24.36
CA ASP A 17 -30.06 30.63 -24.33
C ASP A 17 -31.37 30.56 -25.15
N VAL A 18 -31.51 29.53 -26.01
CA VAL A 18 -32.70 29.27 -26.80
C VAL A 18 -33.66 28.35 -26.06
N MET A 19 -34.75 28.89 -25.52
CA MET A 19 -35.73 28.17 -24.70
C MET A 19 -36.30 26.91 -25.39
N SER A 20 -36.47 26.92 -26.72
CA SER A 20 -36.94 25.74 -27.47
C SER A 20 -35.95 24.56 -27.39
N ASN A 21 -34.64 24.84 -27.41
CA ASN A 21 -33.61 23.81 -27.21
C ASN A 21 -33.66 23.24 -25.82
N VAL A 22 -33.73 24.10 -24.81
CA VAL A 22 -33.85 23.67 -23.39
C VAL A 22 -35.05 22.78 -23.20
N LEU A 23 -36.23 23.16 -23.73
CA LEU A 23 -37.46 22.38 -23.59
C LEU A 23 -37.34 21.03 -24.30
N LEU A 24 -36.80 20.98 -25.52
CA LEU A 24 -36.59 19.76 -26.28
C LEU A 24 -35.67 18.79 -25.51
N LEU A 25 -34.50 19.25 -25.08
CA LEU A 25 -33.53 18.45 -24.34
C LEU A 25 -34.11 17.95 -23.01
N LYS A 26 -34.83 18.85 -22.28
CA LYS A 26 -35.51 18.50 -21.05
C LYS A 26 -36.52 17.37 -21.25
N VAL A 27 -37.38 17.44 -22.27
CA VAL A 27 -38.35 16.39 -22.57
C VAL A 27 -37.66 15.07 -22.91
N LEU A 28 -36.67 15.10 -23.78
CA LEU A 28 -35.93 13.89 -24.19
C LEU A 28 -35.27 13.18 -23.00
N LEU A 29 -34.59 13.93 -22.14
CA LEU A 29 -33.83 13.36 -21.02
C LEU A 29 -34.73 13.01 -19.81
N THR A 30 -35.83 13.72 -19.62
CA THR A 30 -36.82 13.35 -18.58
C THR A 30 -37.54 12.05 -18.97
N ASN A 31 -37.79 11.78 -20.25
CA ASN A 31 -38.33 10.49 -20.71
C ASN A 31 -37.38 9.33 -20.41
N GLU A 32 -36.08 9.58 -20.38
CA GLU A 32 -35.04 8.62 -19.96
C GLU A 32 -34.84 8.59 -18.44
N LYS A 33 -35.72 9.28 -17.68
CA LYS A 33 -35.75 9.35 -16.20
C LYS A 33 -34.60 10.11 -15.53
N PHE A 34 -33.85 10.93 -16.26
CA PHE A 34 -32.84 11.81 -15.64
C PHE A 34 -33.46 12.99 -14.90
N ASN A 35 -32.81 13.45 -13.83
CA ASN A 35 -33.16 14.69 -13.15
C ASN A 35 -32.58 15.90 -13.88
N ILE A 36 -33.42 16.85 -14.29
CA ILE A 36 -33.00 17.96 -15.15
C ILE A 36 -33.08 19.29 -14.42
N VAL A 37 -31.95 20.00 -14.45
CA VAL A 37 -31.82 21.40 -14.06
C VAL A 37 -31.55 22.22 -15.32
N THR A 38 -31.99 23.46 -15.38
CA THR A 38 -31.84 24.32 -16.57
C THR A 38 -31.24 25.66 -16.21
N ALA A 39 -30.47 26.23 -17.13
CA ALA A 39 -29.95 27.59 -17.07
C ALA A 39 -30.05 28.22 -18.49
N SER A 40 -30.31 29.51 -18.55
CA SER A 40 -30.50 30.25 -19.82
C SER A 40 -29.28 31.10 -20.22
N ASN A 41 -28.22 31.11 -19.40
CA ASN A 41 -26.97 31.86 -19.69
C ASN A 41 -25.82 31.35 -18.83
N GLY A 42 -24.59 31.80 -19.14
CA GLY A 42 -23.38 31.34 -18.47
C GLY A 42 -23.34 31.66 -16.97
N ASN A 43 -23.81 32.84 -16.53
CA ASN A 43 -23.80 33.20 -15.11
C ASN A 43 -24.75 32.31 -14.31
N GLN A 44 -25.97 32.11 -14.80
CA GLN A 44 -26.95 31.22 -14.20
C GLN A 44 -26.42 29.77 -14.16
N ALA A 45 -25.68 29.33 -15.19
CA ALA A 45 -25.06 28.02 -15.19
C ALA A 45 -24.06 27.85 -14.04
N LEU A 46 -23.17 28.82 -13.81
CA LEU A 46 -22.22 28.80 -12.70
C LEU A 46 -22.92 28.77 -11.33
N ASP A 47 -24.00 29.55 -11.17
CA ASP A 47 -24.79 29.53 -9.92
C ASP A 47 -25.51 28.19 -9.69
N GLN A 48 -26.09 27.62 -10.77
CA GLN A 48 -26.76 26.32 -10.70
C GLN A 48 -25.79 25.18 -10.40
N VAL A 49 -24.58 25.21 -10.94
CA VAL A 49 -23.54 24.21 -10.60
C VAL A 49 -23.24 24.20 -9.12
N LYS A 50 -23.04 25.36 -8.49
CA LYS A 50 -22.79 25.48 -7.05
C LYS A 50 -23.97 25.04 -6.19
N LYS A 51 -25.18 25.37 -6.62
CA LYS A 51 -26.40 25.06 -5.87
C LYS A 51 -26.82 23.60 -5.95
N GLU A 52 -26.78 23.04 -7.17
CA GLU A 52 -27.42 21.78 -7.49
C GLU A 52 -26.44 20.62 -7.64
N ASN A 53 -25.13 20.89 -7.77
CA ASN A 53 -24.04 19.93 -7.98
C ASN A 53 -24.39 18.86 -9.02
N PRO A 54 -24.54 19.21 -10.30
CA PRO A 54 -24.98 18.30 -11.35
C PRO A 54 -23.90 17.25 -11.66
N ASP A 55 -24.31 16.10 -12.18
CA ASP A 55 -23.43 15.00 -12.59
C ASP A 55 -22.94 15.13 -14.02
N LEU A 56 -23.60 15.94 -14.82
CA LEU A 56 -23.27 16.22 -16.23
C LEU A 56 -23.81 17.60 -16.62
N ILE A 57 -23.07 18.32 -17.45
CA ILE A 57 -23.49 19.60 -18.02
C ILE A 57 -23.60 19.47 -19.54
N LEU A 58 -24.77 19.76 -20.09
CA LEU A 58 -24.97 20.02 -21.51
C LEU A 58 -24.88 21.53 -21.72
N LEU A 59 -23.89 22.00 -22.43
CA LEU A 59 -23.53 23.43 -22.50
C LEU A 59 -23.50 23.94 -23.92
N ASP A 60 -24.37 24.86 -24.25
CA ASP A 60 -24.31 25.55 -25.54
C ASP A 60 -23.02 26.38 -25.64
N VAL A 61 -22.34 26.26 -26.79
CA VAL A 61 -21.13 27.05 -27.12
C VAL A 61 -21.44 28.50 -27.37
N MET A 62 -22.54 28.76 -28.10
CA MET A 62 -22.89 30.08 -28.60
C MET A 62 -23.98 30.72 -27.75
N MET A 63 -23.59 31.40 -26.70
CA MET A 63 -24.50 32.13 -25.83
C MET A 63 -24.11 33.62 -25.77
N PRO A 64 -25.08 34.57 -25.59
CA PRO A 64 -24.77 35.97 -25.37
C PRO A 64 -24.01 36.15 -24.04
N ASP A 65 -23.25 37.22 -23.92
CA ASP A 65 -22.50 37.69 -22.76
C ASP A 65 -21.32 36.77 -22.35
N MET A 66 -21.51 35.45 -22.25
CA MET A 66 -20.48 34.47 -21.88
C MET A 66 -20.65 33.20 -22.71
N SER A 67 -19.66 32.89 -23.51
CA SER A 67 -19.63 31.66 -24.33
C SER A 67 -19.53 30.41 -23.46
N GLY A 68 -20.02 29.27 -23.99
CA GLY A 68 -19.87 27.98 -23.27
C GLY A 68 -18.42 27.61 -23.02
N PHE A 69 -17.48 28.02 -23.87
CA PHE A 69 -16.06 27.79 -23.63
C PHE A 69 -15.54 28.57 -22.40
N GLU A 70 -15.96 29.79 -22.20
CA GLU A 70 -15.61 30.60 -21.01
C GLU A 70 -16.24 30.03 -19.73
N VAL A 71 -17.50 29.54 -19.81
CA VAL A 71 -18.14 28.83 -18.71
C VAL A 71 -17.33 27.58 -18.33
N SER A 72 -16.95 26.80 -19.34
CA SER A 72 -16.15 25.58 -19.13
C SER A 72 -14.80 25.90 -18.45
N GLN A 73 -14.08 26.93 -18.93
CA GLN A 73 -12.81 27.35 -18.32
C GLN A 73 -12.97 27.73 -16.85
N LYS A 74 -14.02 28.48 -16.51
CA LYS A 74 -14.32 28.85 -15.11
C LYS A 74 -14.64 27.64 -14.25
N LEU A 75 -15.46 26.70 -14.76
CA LEU A 75 -15.78 25.47 -14.05
C LEU A 75 -14.57 24.57 -13.85
N LYS A 76 -13.70 24.45 -14.84
CA LYS A 76 -12.47 23.63 -14.75
C LYS A 76 -11.38 24.26 -13.87
N ALA A 77 -11.43 25.58 -13.66
CA ALA A 77 -10.58 26.28 -12.71
C ALA A 77 -11.07 26.15 -11.24
N ASP A 78 -12.33 25.80 -11.01
CA ASP A 78 -12.90 25.60 -9.69
C ASP A 78 -12.71 24.14 -9.24
N PRO A 79 -11.93 23.86 -8.17
CA PRO A 79 -11.68 22.51 -7.68
C PRO A 79 -12.97 21.71 -7.34
N GLU A 80 -14.03 22.40 -6.92
CA GLU A 80 -15.30 21.76 -6.58
C GLU A 80 -16.12 21.35 -7.80
N ALA A 81 -15.96 22.06 -8.94
CA ALA A 81 -16.69 21.81 -10.19
C ALA A 81 -15.86 21.15 -11.30
N ALA A 82 -14.54 21.18 -11.19
CA ALA A 82 -13.62 20.69 -12.23
C ALA A 82 -13.85 19.23 -12.64
N HIS A 83 -14.37 18.42 -11.74
CA HIS A 83 -14.64 17.00 -11.95
C HIS A 83 -15.89 16.72 -12.79
N ILE A 84 -16.81 17.68 -12.94
CA ILE A 84 -18.10 17.51 -13.63
C ILE A 84 -17.85 17.44 -15.13
N PRO A 85 -18.27 16.39 -15.84
CA PRO A 85 -18.14 16.30 -17.30
C PRO A 85 -19.04 17.30 -17.99
N ILE A 86 -18.52 17.82 -19.13
CA ILE A 86 -19.21 18.81 -19.97
C ILE A 86 -19.34 18.24 -21.38
N ILE A 87 -20.57 18.19 -21.91
CA ILE A 87 -20.86 17.93 -23.31
C ILE A 87 -21.24 19.27 -23.95
N PHE A 88 -20.49 19.72 -24.95
CA PHE A 88 -20.82 20.93 -25.68
C PHE A 88 -21.95 20.68 -26.71
N LEU A 89 -22.88 21.58 -26.75
CA LEU A 89 -23.95 21.66 -27.77
C LEU A 89 -23.49 22.69 -28.82
N THR A 90 -23.31 22.30 -30.07
CA THR A 90 -22.69 23.20 -31.03
C THR A 90 -23.31 23.12 -32.40
N ALA A 91 -23.46 24.26 -33.08
CA ALA A 91 -23.67 24.34 -34.52
C ALA A 91 -22.34 24.43 -35.32
N LEU A 92 -21.22 24.51 -34.60
CA LEU A 92 -19.88 24.64 -35.18
C LEU A 92 -19.38 23.24 -35.62
N ASN A 93 -19.08 23.14 -36.91
CA ASN A 93 -18.58 21.89 -37.52
C ASN A 93 -17.09 21.96 -37.87
N SER A 94 -16.38 23.04 -37.45
CA SER A 94 -14.96 23.14 -37.72
C SER A 94 -14.12 22.30 -36.78
N THR A 95 -13.10 21.66 -37.33
CA THR A 95 -12.12 20.88 -36.50
C THR A 95 -11.45 21.75 -35.43
N ALA A 96 -11.26 23.07 -35.73
CA ALA A 96 -10.64 24.02 -34.80
C ALA A 96 -11.50 24.23 -33.54
N ASP A 97 -12.84 24.32 -33.69
CA ASP A 97 -13.74 24.51 -32.56
C ASP A 97 -13.85 23.28 -31.66
N ILE A 98 -13.83 22.10 -32.28
CA ILE A 98 -13.80 20.82 -31.55
C ILE A 98 -12.51 20.72 -30.75
N VAL A 99 -11.35 20.99 -31.33
CA VAL A 99 -10.06 20.98 -30.62
C VAL A 99 -10.05 21.99 -29.47
N LYS A 100 -10.55 23.22 -29.72
CA LYS A 100 -10.66 24.24 -28.67
C LYS A 100 -11.52 23.78 -27.50
N GLY A 101 -12.65 23.15 -27.80
CA GLY A 101 -13.54 22.67 -26.73
C GLY A 101 -12.92 21.60 -25.86
N PHE A 102 -12.17 20.66 -26.42
CA PHE A 102 -11.41 19.69 -25.60
C PHE A 102 -10.31 20.37 -24.76
N GLN A 103 -9.62 21.38 -25.34
CA GLN A 103 -8.59 22.15 -24.64
C GLN A 103 -9.14 22.91 -23.41
N VAL A 104 -10.39 23.37 -23.46
CA VAL A 104 -11.05 24.05 -22.35
C VAL A 104 -11.76 23.09 -21.38
N GLY A 105 -11.56 21.79 -21.54
CA GLY A 105 -12.02 20.76 -20.61
C GLY A 105 -13.37 20.12 -20.94
N GLY A 106 -13.86 20.28 -22.17
CA GLY A 106 -15.01 19.51 -22.65
C GLY A 106 -14.71 18.03 -22.78
N ASN A 107 -15.70 17.20 -22.48
CA ASN A 107 -15.60 15.73 -22.52
C ASN A 107 -16.17 15.14 -23.81
N ASP A 108 -17.14 15.83 -24.43
CA ASP A 108 -17.77 15.39 -25.68
C ASP A 108 -18.51 16.54 -26.35
N PHE A 109 -19.08 16.31 -27.57
CA PHE A 109 -19.82 17.27 -28.39
C PHE A 109 -21.09 16.65 -28.95
N ILE A 110 -22.14 17.43 -29.07
CA ILE A 110 -23.39 17.10 -29.76
C ILE A 110 -23.70 18.22 -30.76
N SER A 111 -23.85 17.84 -32.02
CA SER A 111 -24.17 18.81 -33.08
C SER A 111 -25.64 19.20 -33.06
N LYS A 112 -25.92 20.50 -33.35
CA LYS A 112 -27.27 20.99 -33.63
C LYS A 112 -27.53 20.87 -35.16
N PRO A 113 -28.71 20.41 -35.60
CA PRO A 113 -29.90 20.04 -34.83
C PRO A 113 -29.72 18.69 -34.10
N PHE A 114 -30.30 18.55 -32.91
CA PHE A 114 -30.13 17.39 -32.06
C PHE A 114 -30.73 16.11 -32.65
N ASN A 115 -29.92 15.07 -32.78
CA ASN A 115 -30.42 13.70 -32.97
C ASN A 115 -30.70 13.06 -31.61
N LYS A 116 -31.92 12.55 -31.43
CA LYS A 116 -32.35 11.93 -30.16
C LYS A 116 -31.44 10.76 -29.74
N GLU A 117 -31.15 9.85 -30.67
CA GLU A 117 -30.39 8.64 -30.41
C GLU A 117 -28.94 8.98 -30.03
N GLU A 118 -28.31 9.90 -30.78
CA GLU A 118 -26.96 10.39 -30.48
C GLU A 118 -26.90 11.07 -29.11
N LEU A 119 -27.83 11.95 -28.78
CA LEU A 119 -27.90 12.61 -27.49
C LEU A 119 -27.97 11.61 -26.35
N ILE A 120 -28.88 10.64 -26.41
CA ILE A 120 -29.07 9.66 -25.36
C ILE A 120 -27.82 8.79 -25.20
N ILE A 121 -27.21 8.31 -26.30
CA ILE A 121 -26.00 7.50 -26.27
C ILE A 121 -24.85 8.27 -25.60
N ARG A 122 -24.59 9.52 -25.98
CA ARG A 122 -23.48 10.32 -25.43
C ARG A 122 -23.71 10.66 -23.95
N VAL A 123 -24.93 11.07 -23.58
CA VAL A 123 -25.28 11.34 -22.20
C VAL A 123 -25.15 10.09 -21.33
N SER A 124 -25.71 8.96 -21.80
CA SER A 124 -25.63 7.69 -21.06
C SER A 124 -24.19 7.21 -20.90
N HIS A 125 -23.35 7.40 -21.92
CA HIS A 125 -21.92 7.07 -21.84
C HIS A 125 -21.20 7.92 -20.78
N GLN A 126 -21.40 9.24 -20.76
CA GLN A 126 -20.77 10.10 -19.75
C GLN A 126 -21.28 9.80 -18.33
N ILE A 127 -22.58 9.55 -18.16
CA ILE A 127 -23.15 9.14 -16.88
C ILE A 127 -22.57 7.79 -16.42
N SER A 128 -22.35 6.84 -17.35
CA SER A 128 -21.71 5.55 -17.03
C SER A 128 -20.29 5.72 -16.48
N LEU A 129 -19.53 6.67 -17.05
CA LEU A 129 -18.18 7.00 -16.54
C LEU A 129 -18.25 7.62 -15.14
N VAL A 130 -19.20 8.53 -14.89
CA VAL A 130 -19.42 9.12 -13.55
C VAL A 130 -19.79 8.04 -12.54
N ALA A 131 -20.71 7.14 -12.89
CA ALA A 131 -21.13 6.02 -12.06
C ALA A 131 -19.95 5.09 -11.72
N ALA A 132 -19.18 4.69 -12.72
CA ALA A 132 -18.00 3.84 -12.54
C ALA A 132 -16.97 4.50 -11.59
N LYS A 133 -16.70 5.79 -11.77
CA LYS A 133 -15.80 6.55 -10.90
C LYS A 133 -16.28 6.55 -9.44
N ARG A 134 -17.56 6.83 -9.19
CA ARG A 134 -18.14 6.80 -7.84
C ARG A 134 -18.02 5.43 -7.17
N ILE A 135 -18.27 4.35 -7.92
CA ILE A 135 -18.14 2.99 -7.39
C ILE A 135 -16.68 2.68 -7.02
N ILE A 136 -15.73 3.06 -7.88
CA ILE A 136 -14.30 2.87 -7.61
C ILE A 136 -13.88 3.65 -6.36
N GLU A 137 -14.29 4.91 -6.22
CA GLU A 137 -13.97 5.74 -5.07
C GLU A 137 -14.56 5.16 -3.77
N ALA A 138 -15.83 4.73 -3.80
CA ALA A 138 -16.49 4.10 -2.66
C ALA A 138 -15.81 2.80 -2.23
N LYS A 139 -15.46 1.93 -3.21
CA LYS A 139 -14.75 0.67 -2.94
C LYS A 139 -13.33 0.88 -2.44
N THR A 140 -12.64 1.90 -2.94
CA THR A 140 -11.30 2.27 -2.47
C THR A 140 -11.34 2.71 -1.02
N GLU A 141 -12.34 3.49 -0.64
CA GLU A 141 -12.51 3.95 0.76
C GLU A 141 -12.90 2.79 1.70
N GLU A 142 -13.78 1.88 1.26
CA GLU A 142 -14.13 0.67 1.99
C GLU A 142 -12.92 -0.23 2.23
N LEU A 143 -12.10 -0.45 1.19
CA LEU A 143 -10.86 -1.21 1.27
C LEU A 143 -9.87 -0.58 2.25
N LYS A 144 -9.67 0.73 2.19
CA LYS A 144 -8.79 1.46 3.13
C LYS A 144 -9.24 1.24 4.58
N LYS A 145 -10.53 1.37 4.88
CA LYS A 145 -11.08 1.13 6.22
C LYS A 145 -10.87 -0.30 6.69
N THR A 146 -11.07 -1.27 5.80
CA THR A 146 -10.86 -2.69 6.10
C THR A 146 -9.39 -2.98 6.42
N ILE A 147 -8.45 -2.46 5.63
CA ILE A 147 -7.02 -2.62 5.86
C ILE A 147 -6.62 -2.02 7.21
N ILE A 148 -7.03 -0.78 7.50
CA ILE A 148 -6.73 -0.12 8.78
C ILE A 148 -7.30 -0.91 9.96
N GLY A 149 -8.52 -1.43 9.84
CA GLY A 149 -9.17 -2.24 10.88
C GLY A 149 -8.42 -3.54 11.14
N ARG A 150 -8.02 -4.26 10.08
CA ARG A 150 -7.23 -5.49 10.15
C ARG A 150 -5.89 -5.26 10.84
N ASP A 151 -5.18 -4.20 10.44
CA ASP A 151 -3.85 -3.90 10.96
C ASP A 151 -3.90 -3.48 12.45
N LYS A 152 -4.94 -2.75 12.85
CA LYS A 152 -5.21 -2.45 14.26
C LYS A 152 -5.46 -3.72 15.08
N LEU A 153 -6.23 -4.66 14.53
CA LEU A 153 -6.52 -5.94 15.19
C LEU A 153 -5.23 -6.73 15.42
N TYR A 154 -4.36 -6.86 14.41
CA TYR A 154 -3.07 -7.54 14.56
C TYR A 154 -2.19 -6.89 15.61
N SER A 155 -2.16 -5.56 15.67
CA SER A 155 -1.39 -4.83 16.68
C SER A 155 -1.89 -5.10 18.11
N VAL A 156 -3.21 -5.16 18.30
CA VAL A 156 -3.81 -5.48 19.62
C VAL A 156 -3.49 -6.92 20.02
N ILE A 157 -3.75 -7.88 19.14
CA ILE A 157 -3.50 -9.31 19.42
C ILE A 157 -2.03 -9.54 19.77
N ALA A 158 -1.09 -9.00 18.98
CA ALA A 158 0.32 -9.21 19.25
C ALA A 158 0.78 -8.54 20.57
N HIS A 159 0.21 -7.37 20.91
CA HIS A 159 0.46 -6.73 22.21
C HIS A 159 -0.05 -7.61 23.38
N ASP A 160 -1.28 -8.09 23.29
CA ASP A 160 -1.93 -8.84 24.37
C ASP A 160 -1.34 -10.26 24.54
N LEU A 161 -0.75 -10.83 23.49
CA LEU A 161 -0.01 -12.08 23.56
C LEU A 161 1.43 -11.90 24.10
N ARG A 162 2.05 -10.73 23.89
CA ARG A 162 3.41 -10.46 24.38
C ARG A 162 3.52 -10.59 25.90
N SER A 163 2.54 -10.06 26.65
CA SER A 163 2.56 -10.06 28.11
C SER A 163 2.55 -11.48 28.71
N PRO A 164 1.59 -12.38 28.38
CA PRO A 164 1.60 -13.75 28.93
C PRO A 164 2.82 -14.55 28.45
N MET A 165 3.28 -14.37 27.22
CA MET A 165 4.48 -15.03 26.71
C MET A 165 5.73 -14.59 27.46
N GLY A 166 5.86 -13.29 27.79
CA GLY A 166 6.93 -12.77 28.63
C GLY A 166 6.95 -13.40 30.03
N SER A 167 5.77 -13.61 30.61
CA SER A 167 5.64 -14.28 31.91
C SER A 167 6.05 -15.75 31.87
N ILE A 168 5.63 -16.48 30.82
CA ILE A 168 6.02 -17.89 30.61
C ILE A 168 7.55 -18.00 30.46
N LYS A 169 8.15 -17.15 29.62
CA LYS A 169 9.61 -17.07 29.42
C LYS A 169 10.34 -16.83 30.76
N MET A 170 9.86 -15.89 31.58
CA MET A 170 10.45 -15.58 32.86
C MET A 170 10.41 -16.79 33.80
N VAL A 171 9.28 -17.51 33.87
CA VAL A 171 9.14 -18.72 34.69
C VAL A 171 10.06 -19.82 34.20
N LEU A 172 10.13 -20.09 32.90
CA LEU A 172 11.02 -21.11 32.33
C LEU A 172 12.50 -20.79 32.61
N ASN A 173 12.91 -19.55 32.44
CA ASN A 173 14.26 -19.11 32.78
C ASN A 173 14.57 -19.31 34.28
N MET A 174 13.65 -18.96 35.18
CA MET A 174 13.82 -19.21 36.62
C MET A 174 13.96 -20.69 36.94
N LEU A 175 13.18 -21.57 36.30
CA LEU A 175 13.25 -23.02 36.49
C LEU A 175 14.60 -23.55 36.01
N ILE A 176 15.08 -23.17 34.84
CA ILE A 176 16.40 -23.58 34.29
C ILE A 176 17.54 -23.14 35.22
N LEU A 177 17.49 -21.90 35.73
CA LEU A 177 18.50 -21.37 36.65
C LEU A 177 18.46 -22.00 38.04
N SER A 178 17.26 -22.37 38.52
CA SER A 178 17.07 -22.88 39.90
C SER A 178 17.20 -24.40 40.03
N LEU A 179 17.05 -25.12 38.90
CA LEU A 179 17.03 -26.57 38.86
C LEU A 179 18.20 -27.09 38.02
N PRO A 180 19.37 -27.31 38.63
CA PRO A 180 20.52 -27.83 37.89
C PRO A 180 20.24 -29.25 37.38
N LYS A 181 20.87 -29.60 36.25
CA LYS A 181 20.69 -30.84 35.49
C LYS A 181 20.81 -32.10 36.39
N GLU A 182 21.71 -32.07 37.37
CA GLU A 182 21.95 -33.17 38.30
C GLU A 182 20.74 -33.48 39.21
N LYS A 183 19.85 -32.49 39.46
CA LYS A 183 18.68 -32.64 40.32
C LYS A 183 17.42 -33.14 39.63
N ILE A 184 17.26 -32.82 38.35
CA ILE A 184 16.01 -33.09 37.59
C ILE A 184 16.18 -34.20 36.56
N GLY A 185 17.41 -34.62 36.29
CA GLY A 185 17.73 -35.58 35.24
C GLY A 185 17.83 -34.90 33.84
N GLU A 186 18.50 -35.60 32.92
CA GLU A 186 18.83 -35.10 31.61
C GLU A 186 17.58 -34.82 30.78
N ASP A 187 16.67 -35.78 30.71
CA ASP A 187 15.43 -35.68 29.90
C ASP A 187 14.56 -34.48 30.31
N MET A 188 14.40 -34.22 31.61
CA MET A 188 13.61 -33.10 32.10
C MET A 188 14.30 -31.76 31.84
N TYR A 189 15.62 -31.71 31.95
CA TYR A 189 16.38 -30.49 31.60
C TYR A 189 16.30 -30.17 30.13
N GLU A 190 16.35 -31.16 29.23
CA GLU A 190 16.16 -31.00 27.81
C GLU A 190 14.73 -30.49 27.46
N LEU A 191 13.71 -31.05 28.10
CA LEU A 191 12.32 -30.58 27.92
C LEU A 191 12.14 -29.13 28.36
N LEU A 192 12.72 -28.71 29.48
CA LEU A 192 12.67 -27.31 29.90
C LEU A 192 13.40 -26.39 28.96
N THR A 193 14.54 -26.82 28.46
CA THR A 193 15.33 -26.04 27.49
C THR A 193 14.56 -25.89 26.15
N MET A 194 13.95 -26.97 25.67
CA MET A 194 13.12 -26.98 24.47
C MET A 194 11.89 -26.06 24.63
N ALA A 195 11.21 -26.13 25.81
CA ALA A 195 10.07 -25.27 26.09
C ALA A 195 10.47 -23.79 26.14
N ASN A 196 11.63 -23.47 26.71
CA ASN A 196 12.17 -22.12 26.74
C ASN A 196 12.50 -21.62 25.34
N GLN A 197 13.16 -22.44 24.51
CA GLN A 197 13.48 -22.10 23.13
C GLN A 197 12.21 -21.86 22.30
N THR A 198 11.19 -22.72 22.44
CA THR A 198 9.90 -22.54 21.74
C THR A 198 9.22 -21.23 22.18
N THR A 199 9.31 -20.87 23.44
CA THR A 199 8.76 -19.62 23.97
C THR A 199 9.49 -18.40 23.37
N GLU A 200 10.81 -18.45 23.26
CA GLU A 200 11.62 -17.42 22.58
C GLU A 200 11.22 -17.27 21.11
N ASP A 201 11.05 -18.37 20.41
CA ASP A 201 10.66 -18.37 18.99
C ASP A 201 9.29 -17.71 18.81
N VAL A 202 8.29 -18.04 19.65
CA VAL A 202 6.96 -17.43 19.63
C VAL A 202 7.03 -15.93 19.95
N PHE A 203 7.83 -15.55 20.96
CA PHE A 203 8.01 -14.16 21.33
C PHE A 203 8.61 -13.35 20.17
N SER A 204 9.61 -13.90 19.50
CA SER A 204 10.24 -13.28 18.32
C SER A 204 9.26 -13.14 17.15
N LEU A 205 8.41 -14.14 16.89
CA LEU A 205 7.36 -14.07 15.88
C LEU A 205 6.34 -12.96 16.17
N LEU A 206 5.91 -12.82 17.44
CA LEU A 206 5.00 -11.75 17.84
C LEU A 206 5.63 -10.36 17.66
N ASP A 207 6.91 -10.22 18.01
CA ASP A 207 7.63 -8.95 17.83
C ASP A 207 7.78 -8.57 16.36
N ASN A 208 8.10 -9.54 15.52
CA ASN A 208 8.18 -9.36 14.07
C ASN A 208 6.81 -9.00 13.46
N LEU A 209 5.73 -9.65 13.91
CA LEU A 209 4.37 -9.31 13.47
C LEU A 209 3.99 -7.88 13.84
N LEU A 210 4.32 -7.42 15.07
CA LEU A 210 4.09 -6.04 15.49
C LEU A 210 4.89 -5.03 14.67
N LYS A 211 6.15 -5.32 14.37
CA LYS A 211 6.99 -4.45 13.54
C LYS A 211 6.45 -4.38 12.12
N TRP A 212 6.03 -5.52 11.56
CA TRP A 212 5.43 -5.59 10.24
C TRP A 212 4.13 -4.79 10.15
N THR A 213 3.21 -4.93 11.12
CA THR A 213 1.95 -4.18 11.15
C THR A 213 2.18 -2.67 11.27
N LYS A 214 3.15 -2.24 12.09
CA LYS A 214 3.53 -0.82 12.18
C LYS A 214 4.09 -0.28 10.86
N SER A 215 4.84 -1.09 10.12
CA SER A 215 5.37 -0.74 8.80
C SER A 215 4.25 -0.53 7.78
N GLN A 216 3.28 -1.42 7.73
CA GLN A 216 2.13 -1.35 6.79
C GLN A 216 1.25 -0.10 7.01
N ILE A 217 1.10 0.34 8.25
CA ILE A 217 0.28 1.52 8.60
C ILE A 217 1.01 2.85 8.27
N GLY A 218 2.25 2.79 7.74
CA GLY A 218 3.06 3.99 7.50
C GLY A 218 3.47 4.73 8.79
N LYS A 219 3.32 4.10 9.96
CA LYS A 219 3.73 4.65 11.26
C LYS A 219 5.18 4.43 11.60
N LEU A 220 5.92 3.66 10.79
CA LEU A 220 7.35 3.57 10.90
C LEU A 220 7.93 4.89 10.37
N LYS A 221 8.21 5.81 11.28
CA LYS A 221 9.01 6.99 10.96
C LYS A 221 10.45 6.52 10.84
N VAL A 222 10.98 6.53 9.62
CA VAL A 222 12.41 6.33 9.38
C VAL A 222 13.14 7.56 9.90
N VAL A 223 14.07 7.37 10.84
CA VAL A 223 14.90 8.44 11.42
C VAL A 223 16.28 8.35 10.80
N TYR A 224 16.48 9.08 9.72
CA TYR A 224 17.78 9.13 9.05
C TYR A 224 18.79 9.89 9.91
N GLN A 225 19.98 9.30 10.06
CA GLN A 225 21.14 9.91 10.70
C GLN A 225 22.44 9.40 10.05
N ASP A 226 23.51 10.16 10.20
CA ASP A 226 24.82 9.75 9.75
C ASP A 226 25.38 8.74 10.74
N ILE A 227 25.67 7.54 10.27
CA ILE A 227 26.19 6.42 11.07
C ILE A 227 27.43 5.84 10.41
N ASP A 228 28.30 5.26 11.21
CA ASP A 228 29.37 4.38 10.72
C ASP A 228 28.85 2.94 10.69
N MET A 229 28.77 2.36 9.47
CA MET A 229 28.32 1.00 9.29
C MET A 229 29.25 -0.03 9.97
N VAL A 230 30.55 0.26 10.05
CA VAL A 230 31.52 -0.61 10.72
C VAL A 230 31.22 -0.71 12.21
N GLU A 231 31.04 0.42 12.90
CA GLU A 231 30.67 0.42 14.32
C GLU A 231 29.37 -0.34 14.58
N VAL A 232 28.39 -0.19 13.69
CA VAL A 232 27.09 -0.89 13.83
C VAL A 232 27.27 -2.41 13.68
N VAL A 233 28.04 -2.87 12.69
CA VAL A 233 28.30 -4.30 12.44
C VAL A 233 29.11 -4.91 13.58
N GLU A 234 30.17 -4.24 14.02
CA GLU A 234 31.02 -4.69 15.13
C GLU A 234 30.21 -4.81 16.44
N GLY A 235 29.46 -3.77 16.80
CA GLY A 235 28.62 -3.78 17.99
C GLY A 235 27.54 -4.88 18.00
N VAL A 236 26.96 -5.19 16.83
CA VAL A 236 26.05 -6.35 16.73
C VAL A 236 26.82 -7.65 16.78
N GLY A 237 27.98 -7.76 16.11
CA GLY A 237 28.86 -8.93 16.12
C GLY A 237 29.29 -9.33 17.52
N GLU A 238 29.70 -8.38 18.36
CA GLU A 238 30.09 -8.60 19.76
C GLU A 238 28.95 -9.29 20.57
N ILE A 239 27.70 -8.85 20.37
CA ILE A 239 26.53 -9.46 21.04
C ILE A 239 26.39 -10.94 20.67
N PHE A 240 26.65 -11.27 19.41
CA PHE A 240 26.53 -12.65 18.90
C PHE A 240 27.77 -13.51 19.06
N ALA A 241 28.92 -12.93 19.39
CA ALA A 241 30.16 -13.67 19.60
C ALA A 241 30.03 -14.75 20.69
N MET A 242 29.34 -14.43 21.80
CA MET A 242 29.07 -15.39 22.86
C MET A 242 28.19 -16.55 22.40
N VAL A 243 27.11 -16.27 21.65
CA VAL A 243 26.19 -17.27 21.11
C VAL A 243 26.88 -18.17 20.07
N ALA A 244 27.69 -17.59 19.21
CA ALA A 244 28.51 -18.33 18.24
C ALA A 244 29.53 -19.25 18.93
N GLY A 245 30.15 -18.75 20.00
CA GLY A 245 31.10 -19.54 20.81
C GLY A 245 30.49 -20.78 21.46
N LEU A 246 29.21 -20.74 21.87
CA LEU A 246 28.49 -21.91 22.41
C LEU A 246 28.32 -23.03 21.37
N LYS A 247 28.29 -22.70 20.09
CA LYS A 247 28.25 -23.64 18.95
C LYS A 247 29.62 -23.90 18.32
N ASN A 248 30.71 -23.46 18.93
CA ASN A 248 32.07 -23.49 18.36
C ASN A 248 32.18 -22.82 16.98
N ILE A 249 31.27 -21.87 16.66
CA ILE A 249 31.29 -21.13 15.38
C ILE A 249 32.20 -19.91 15.55
N ARG A 250 33.13 -19.72 14.59
CA ARG A 250 33.99 -18.55 14.54
C ARG A 250 33.29 -17.42 13.79
N LEU A 251 33.04 -16.30 14.48
CA LEU A 251 32.58 -15.06 13.85
C LEU A 251 33.80 -14.26 13.36
N ARG A 252 33.88 -13.96 12.08
CA ARG A 252 34.92 -13.12 11.48
C ARG A 252 34.30 -11.91 10.81
N ILE A 253 34.80 -10.72 11.16
CA ILE A 253 34.37 -9.46 10.54
C ILE A 253 35.51 -8.94 9.68
N GLU A 254 35.21 -8.62 8.43
CA GLU A 254 36.11 -7.93 7.49
C GLU A 254 35.47 -6.60 7.11
N SER A 255 36.11 -5.50 7.47
CA SER A 255 35.60 -4.16 7.27
C SER A 255 36.72 -3.17 6.91
N PRO A 256 36.42 -2.07 6.21
CA PRO A 256 37.32 -0.92 6.12
C PRO A 256 37.46 -0.26 7.50
N GLU A 257 38.31 0.77 7.60
CA GLU A 257 38.45 1.52 8.87
C GLU A 257 37.19 2.28 9.26
N CYS A 258 36.40 2.75 8.29
CA CYS A 258 35.17 3.51 8.49
C CYS A 258 34.30 3.42 7.22
N GLN A 259 32.97 3.37 7.38
CA GLN A 259 32.02 3.40 6.28
C GLN A 259 30.80 4.26 6.67
N ALA A 260 30.85 5.54 6.32
CA ALA A 260 29.76 6.48 6.62
C ALA A 260 28.55 6.23 5.71
N VAL A 261 27.36 6.15 6.30
CA VAL A 261 26.08 6.00 5.59
C VAL A 261 24.99 6.84 6.26
N HIS A 262 24.03 7.30 5.46
CA HIS A 262 22.86 8.04 5.96
C HIS A 262 21.66 7.10 6.05
N ALA A 263 21.39 6.57 7.25
CA ALA A 263 20.36 5.51 7.44
C ALA A 263 19.75 5.57 8.85
N ASP A 264 18.70 4.76 9.05
CA ASP A 264 18.12 4.54 10.38
C ASP A 264 18.87 3.41 11.09
N ILE A 265 19.57 3.75 12.17
CA ILE A 265 20.45 2.84 12.91
C ILE A 265 19.68 1.63 13.49
N ASP A 266 18.44 1.82 13.97
CA ASP A 266 17.66 0.75 14.58
C ASP A 266 17.16 -0.25 13.54
N MET A 267 16.80 0.24 12.34
CA MET A 267 16.46 -0.60 11.21
C MET A 267 17.66 -1.42 10.75
N ILE A 268 18.82 -0.77 10.55
CA ILE A 268 20.06 -1.45 10.15
C ILE A 268 20.46 -2.50 11.19
N LYS A 269 20.50 -2.16 12.47
CA LYS A 269 20.78 -3.11 13.55
C LYS A 269 19.84 -4.31 13.52
N THR A 270 18.55 -4.08 13.22
CA THR A 270 17.56 -5.16 13.12
C THR A 270 17.86 -6.10 11.95
N VAL A 271 18.22 -5.56 10.79
CA VAL A 271 18.58 -6.37 9.61
C VAL A 271 19.85 -7.20 9.89
N ILE A 272 20.89 -6.56 10.41
CA ILE A 272 22.17 -7.23 10.70
C ILE A 272 21.99 -8.33 11.75
N ARG A 273 21.24 -8.08 12.82
CA ARG A 273 20.90 -9.10 13.84
C ARG A 273 20.21 -10.32 13.22
N ASN A 274 19.24 -10.11 12.35
CA ASN A 274 18.51 -11.19 11.69
C ASN A 274 19.44 -12.03 10.81
N LEU A 275 20.31 -11.38 10.03
CA LEU A 275 21.26 -12.08 9.17
C LEU A 275 22.26 -12.89 9.98
N ILE A 276 22.90 -12.30 11.02
CA ILE A 276 23.88 -12.98 11.86
C ILE A 276 23.20 -14.12 12.64
N SER A 277 22.03 -13.90 13.21
CA SER A 277 21.27 -14.92 13.93
C SER A 277 20.96 -16.12 13.04
N ASN A 278 20.49 -15.87 11.81
CA ASN A 278 20.22 -16.96 10.85
C ASN A 278 21.50 -17.68 10.46
N ALA A 279 22.57 -16.97 10.19
CA ALA A 279 23.88 -17.56 9.84
C ALA A 279 24.37 -18.50 10.96
N ILE A 280 24.30 -18.09 12.24
CA ILE A 280 24.69 -18.92 13.38
C ILE A 280 23.73 -20.10 13.56
N LYS A 281 22.43 -19.88 13.38
CA LYS A 281 21.40 -20.91 13.54
C LYS A 281 21.59 -22.06 12.57
N PHE A 282 21.83 -21.76 11.31
CA PHE A 282 21.89 -22.74 10.22
C PHE A 282 23.30 -23.23 9.88
N SER A 283 24.34 -22.65 10.46
CA SER A 283 25.73 -23.11 10.32
C SER A 283 25.99 -24.37 11.12
N ASN A 284 26.87 -25.21 10.57
CA ASN A 284 27.38 -26.41 11.25
C ASN A 284 28.30 -26.03 12.43
N GLU A 285 28.35 -26.87 13.43
CA GLU A 285 29.29 -26.73 14.56
C GLU A 285 30.74 -26.71 14.07
N GLY A 286 31.58 -25.86 14.64
CA GLY A 286 32.98 -25.69 14.27
C GLY A 286 33.25 -24.93 12.99
N SER A 287 32.20 -24.40 12.35
CA SER A 287 32.30 -23.62 11.09
C SER A 287 32.65 -22.15 11.32
N GLU A 288 32.76 -21.39 10.21
CA GLU A 288 33.02 -19.96 10.24
C GLU A 288 31.85 -19.21 9.59
N VAL A 289 31.42 -18.11 10.23
CA VAL A 289 30.51 -17.10 9.66
C VAL A 289 31.30 -15.83 9.38
N LEU A 290 31.37 -15.44 8.12
CA LEU A 290 32.07 -14.24 7.66
C LEU A 290 31.09 -13.11 7.43
N ILE A 291 31.31 -11.97 8.10
CA ILE A 291 30.58 -10.73 7.92
C ILE A 291 31.53 -9.77 7.19
N LYS A 292 31.14 -9.26 6.03
CA LYS A 292 31.97 -8.34 5.26
C LYS A 292 31.23 -7.02 5.02
N VAL A 293 31.91 -5.92 5.29
CA VAL A 293 31.46 -4.56 4.97
C VAL A 293 32.36 -4.04 3.85
N GLU A 294 31.77 -3.63 2.74
CA GLU A 294 32.51 -3.07 1.60
C GLU A 294 31.70 -1.98 0.90
N GLU A 295 32.38 -1.14 0.13
CA GLU A 295 31.75 -0.18 -0.75
C GLU A 295 31.71 -0.72 -2.17
N SER A 296 30.54 -0.67 -2.80
CA SER A 296 30.34 -1.02 -4.20
C SER A 296 29.39 -0.02 -4.85
N ASP A 297 29.82 0.58 -5.95
CA ASP A 297 29.04 1.54 -6.75
C ASP A 297 28.45 2.71 -5.92
N GLY A 298 29.21 3.22 -4.92
CA GLY A 298 28.79 4.31 -4.04
C GLY A 298 27.77 3.88 -2.99
N MET A 299 27.54 2.59 -2.80
CA MET A 299 26.68 2.02 -1.76
C MET A 299 27.52 1.20 -0.77
N SER A 300 27.12 1.24 0.51
CA SER A 300 27.66 0.34 1.52
C SER A 300 26.96 -1.01 1.44
N VAL A 301 27.74 -2.07 1.23
CA VAL A 301 27.25 -3.44 1.13
C VAL A 301 27.72 -4.23 2.34
N VAL A 302 26.76 -4.78 3.09
CA VAL A 302 27.03 -5.71 4.20
C VAL A 302 26.62 -7.10 3.77
N SER A 303 27.57 -8.03 3.73
CA SER A 303 27.32 -9.42 3.40
C SER A 303 27.59 -10.33 4.59
N VAL A 304 26.76 -11.35 4.80
CA VAL A 304 26.94 -12.38 5.83
C VAL A 304 26.97 -13.72 5.12
N LYS A 305 28.11 -14.39 5.20
CA LYS A 305 28.34 -15.69 4.57
C LYS A 305 28.43 -16.77 5.65
N ASP A 306 27.58 -17.76 5.56
CA ASP A 306 27.56 -18.93 6.44
C ASP A 306 28.02 -20.20 5.67
N SER A 307 28.24 -21.26 6.43
CA SER A 307 28.61 -22.60 5.94
C SER A 307 27.54 -23.62 6.34
N GLY A 308 26.28 -23.23 6.27
CA GLY A 308 25.12 -24.04 6.63
C GLY A 308 24.57 -24.90 5.50
N CYS A 309 23.35 -25.40 5.71
CA CYS A 309 22.65 -26.28 4.76
C CYS A 309 22.24 -25.59 3.42
N GLY A 310 22.35 -24.26 3.35
CA GLY A 310 21.93 -23.49 2.17
C GLY A 310 20.40 -23.41 2.03
N ILE A 311 19.95 -22.79 0.93
CA ILE A 311 18.55 -22.64 0.57
C ILE A 311 18.38 -23.08 -0.88
N ASP A 312 17.43 -23.96 -1.16
CA ASP A 312 17.14 -24.40 -2.53
C ASP A 312 16.61 -23.28 -3.41
N GLU A 313 16.76 -23.41 -4.74
CA GLU A 313 16.41 -22.35 -5.69
C GLU A 313 14.91 -21.98 -5.67
N GLU A 314 14.03 -22.91 -5.37
CA GLU A 314 12.59 -22.65 -5.31
C GLU A 314 12.24 -21.82 -4.08
N SER A 315 12.84 -22.14 -2.95
CA SER A 315 12.71 -21.38 -1.70
C SER A 315 13.35 -19.99 -1.80
N GLN A 316 14.50 -19.85 -2.48
CA GLN A 316 15.14 -18.56 -2.73
C GLN A 316 14.23 -17.61 -3.52
N LYS A 317 13.58 -18.11 -4.57
CA LYS A 317 12.63 -17.32 -5.37
C LYS A 317 11.43 -16.85 -4.54
N LYS A 318 10.96 -17.68 -3.60
CA LYS A 318 9.82 -17.35 -2.72
C LYS A 318 10.19 -16.30 -1.64
N LEU A 319 11.45 -16.25 -1.19
CA LEU A 319 11.90 -15.28 -0.18
C LEU A 319 11.79 -13.82 -0.64
N LEU A 320 11.91 -13.55 -1.93
CA LEU A 320 11.87 -12.21 -2.50
C LEU A 320 10.45 -11.76 -2.92
N HIS A 321 9.46 -12.67 -2.91
CA HIS A 321 8.07 -12.35 -3.21
C HIS A 321 7.29 -12.08 -1.93
N THR A 322 6.78 -10.85 -1.77
CA THR A 322 6.04 -10.36 -0.59
C THR A 322 4.71 -11.08 -0.32
N ASP A 323 4.22 -11.90 -1.25
CA ASP A 323 2.88 -12.51 -1.20
C ASP A 323 2.85 -13.96 -0.70
N THR A 324 3.98 -14.58 -0.42
CA THR A 324 4.04 -15.96 0.08
C THR A 324 4.61 -16.02 1.51
N PRO A 325 3.81 -16.45 2.50
CA PRO A 325 4.37 -16.76 3.82
C PRO A 325 5.34 -17.93 3.66
N VAL A 326 6.62 -17.71 3.91
CA VAL A 326 7.62 -18.79 3.96
C VAL A 326 7.30 -19.65 5.17
N SER A 327 6.80 -20.85 4.93
CA SER A 327 6.53 -21.80 5.99
C SER A 327 7.86 -22.30 6.58
N TYR A 328 8.14 -21.95 7.81
CA TYR A 328 9.31 -22.41 8.55
C TYR A 328 9.35 -23.93 8.79
N THR A 329 8.26 -24.65 8.49
CA THR A 329 8.16 -26.10 8.63
C THR A 329 9.07 -26.88 7.69
N HIS A 330 9.42 -26.35 6.52
CA HIS A 330 10.34 -27.02 5.59
C HIS A 330 11.82 -26.88 5.99
N LEU A 331 12.20 -25.87 6.77
CA LEU A 331 13.55 -25.71 7.28
C LEU A 331 13.88 -26.64 8.46
N ARG A 332 12.85 -27.19 9.15
CA ARG A 332 13.03 -28.18 10.22
C ARG A 332 13.15 -29.62 9.72
N ALA A 333 12.71 -29.92 8.50
CA ALA A 333 12.73 -31.29 7.97
C ALA A 333 14.13 -31.82 7.67
N HIS A 334 15.15 -30.96 7.68
CA HIS A 334 16.55 -31.38 7.46
C HIS A 334 17.34 -31.62 8.77
N GLU A 335 16.80 -31.28 9.94
CA GLU A 335 17.47 -31.59 11.23
C GLU A 335 17.37 -33.08 11.61
N THR A 336 16.52 -33.87 10.95
CA THR A 336 16.32 -35.31 11.28
C THR A 336 17.03 -36.27 10.33
N CYS A 337 17.87 -35.82 9.40
CA CYS A 337 18.63 -36.68 8.46
C CYS A 337 20.09 -36.89 8.84
N ALA A 338 20.51 -36.61 10.08
CA ALA A 338 21.90 -36.81 10.51
C ALA A 338 22.11 -38.03 11.43
N ASP A 339 21.04 -38.83 11.69
CA ASP A 339 21.17 -40.09 12.45
C ASP A 339 20.46 -41.23 11.69
N LEU A 340 21.16 -41.79 10.68
CA LEU A 340 21.00 -43.21 10.24
C LEU A 340 22.27 -43.64 9.50
#